data_9fea442094c042a81f7b7b6e99ce9321
#
_entry.id   9fea442094c042a81f7b7b6e99ce9321
#
_cell.length_a   1.000
_cell.length_b   1.000
_cell.length_c   1.000
_cell.angle_alpha   90.00
_cell.angle_beta   90.00
_cell.angle_gamma   90.00
#
_symmetry.space_group_name_H-M   'P 1'
#
loop_
_entity.id
_entity.type
_entity.pdbx_description
1 polymer ?
#
loop_
_entity_poly.entity_id
_entity_poly.type
_entity_poly.pdbx_seq_one_letter_code
_entity_poly.pdbx_strand_id
1 'polypeptide(L)'
;QADENMVIDLLEREGNLYEHTLVVTKLCIIVAKKMKLTAEQIYRLALGALLHDLGLRYITVPYINCDINELSEAEAFEYRKHPILAYSVLEEEKWMDPFVKKMVLVHHERRDGSGFPLKQKTRDTECGILQACDAFDCFISGMECRRMSIQQALEYLVEGTDIFYDRRIVRVIERL
;
A
#
# COMPACT_ATOMS: atom_id res chain seq x y z
N GLN A 1 4.75 24.32 0.43
CA GLN A 1 4.00 24.52 1.69
C GLN A 1 2.84 23.52 1.85
N ALA A 2 2.18 23.06 0.77
CA ALA A 2 1.17 22.00 0.87
C ALA A 2 1.77 20.64 1.25
N ASP A 3 2.99 20.35 0.80
CA ASP A 3 3.64 19.04 0.95
C ASP A 3 4.09 18.74 2.38
N GLU A 4 4.63 19.75 3.09
CA GLU A 4 5.04 19.60 4.49
C GLU A 4 3.84 19.39 5.40
N ASN A 5 2.74 20.11 5.17
CA ASN A 5 1.53 19.96 5.94
C ASN A 5 0.84 18.62 5.72
N MET A 6 0.89 18.07 4.50
CA MET A 6 0.34 16.73 4.19
C MET A 6 1.07 15.63 4.95
N VAL A 7 2.40 15.69 5.03
CA VAL A 7 3.19 14.71 5.76
C VAL A 7 2.98 14.87 7.27
N ILE A 8 2.93 16.10 7.77
CA ILE A 8 2.69 16.39 9.20
C ILE A 8 1.29 15.93 9.63
N ASP A 9 0.27 16.16 8.84
CA ASP A 9 -1.10 15.69 9.12
C ASP A 9 -1.19 14.15 9.19
N LEU A 10 -0.43 13.42 8.37
CA LEU A 10 -0.30 11.96 8.47
C LEU A 10 0.40 11.54 9.76
N LEU A 11 1.38 12.34 10.20
CA LEU A 11 2.15 12.09 11.42
C LEU A 11 1.35 12.32 12.71
N GLU A 12 0.41 13.26 12.70
CA GLU A 12 -0.30 13.70 13.91
C GLU A 12 -1.59 12.94 14.18
N ARG A 13 -2.20 12.30 13.17
CA ARG A 13 -3.57 11.81 13.31
C ARG A 13 -3.74 10.42 13.90
N GLU A 14 -2.86 9.48 13.63
CA GLU A 14 -2.94 8.13 14.22
C GLU A 14 -1.57 7.45 14.19
N GLY A 15 -1.03 7.11 15.35
CA GLY A 15 0.26 6.44 15.48
C GLY A 15 0.38 5.17 14.63
N ASN A 16 -0.70 4.44 14.46
CA ASN A 16 -0.73 3.20 13.67
C ASN A 16 -0.56 3.45 12.18
N LEU A 17 -1.20 4.47 11.61
CA LEU A 17 -1.07 4.82 10.20
C LEU A 17 0.34 5.33 9.89
N TYR A 18 0.92 6.12 10.79
CA TYR A 18 2.28 6.62 10.66
C TYR A 18 3.30 5.47 10.68
N GLU A 19 3.21 4.60 11.68
CA GLU A 19 4.10 3.44 11.79
C GLU A 19 3.97 2.53 10.57
N HIS A 20 2.74 2.24 10.13
CA HIS A 20 2.46 1.47 8.93
C HIS A 20 3.15 2.08 7.70
N THR A 21 2.93 3.36 7.46
CA THR A 21 3.54 4.07 6.32
C THR A 21 5.06 3.99 6.33
N LEU A 22 5.70 4.17 7.49
CA LEU A 22 7.16 4.06 7.61
C LEU A 22 7.66 2.64 7.39
N VAL A 23 6.98 1.65 7.94
CA VAL A 23 7.37 0.24 7.78
C VAL A 23 7.23 -0.17 6.32
N VAL A 24 6.11 0.12 5.68
CA VAL A 24 5.90 -0.16 4.25
C VAL A 24 6.97 0.50 3.39
N THR A 25 7.28 1.76 3.64
CA THR A 25 8.33 2.47 2.91
C THR A 25 9.70 1.81 3.08
N LYS A 26 10.08 1.44 4.29
CA LYS A 26 11.32 0.71 4.56
C LYS A 26 11.37 -0.64 3.85
N LEU A 27 10.29 -1.43 3.95
CA LEU A 27 10.19 -2.72 3.28
C LEU A 27 10.34 -2.57 1.77
N CYS A 28 9.65 -1.62 1.16
CA CYS A 28 9.74 -1.32 -0.26
C CYS A 28 11.18 -1.02 -0.69
N ILE A 29 11.90 -0.19 0.06
CA ILE A 29 13.30 0.17 -0.23
C ILE A 29 14.20 -1.06 -0.12
N ILE A 30 14.04 -1.87 0.93
CA ILE A 30 14.85 -3.07 1.15
C ILE A 30 14.61 -4.10 0.05
N VAL A 31 13.36 -4.39 -0.27
CA VAL A 31 12.97 -5.32 -1.33
C VAL A 31 13.51 -4.84 -2.69
N ALA A 32 13.32 -3.57 -3.03
CA ALA A 32 13.80 -2.98 -4.27
C ALA A 32 15.33 -3.09 -4.42
N LYS A 33 16.09 -2.82 -3.34
CA LYS A 33 17.55 -3.00 -3.31
C LYS A 33 17.95 -4.45 -3.53
N LYS A 34 17.30 -5.40 -2.86
CA LYS A 34 17.56 -6.84 -3.06
C LYS A 34 17.22 -7.32 -4.47
N MET A 35 16.22 -6.72 -5.09
CA MET A 35 15.86 -6.96 -6.49
C MET A 35 16.71 -6.17 -7.50
N LYS A 36 17.68 -5.38 -7.02
CA LYS A 36 18.62 -4.59 -7.84
C LYS A 36 17.95 -3.57 -8.73
N LEU A 37 16.86 -2.94 -8.25
CA LEU A 37 16.25 -1.81 -8.91
C LEU A 37 17.21 -0.61 -8.94
N THR A 38 17.03 0.27 -9.92
CA THR A 38 17.82 1.51 -10.04
C THR A 38 17.48 2.49 -8.92
N ALA A 39 18.39 3.44 -8.66
CA ALA A 39 18.15 4.50 -7.68
C ALA A 39 16.88 5.30 -7.98
N GLU A 40 16.60 5.57 -9.25
CA GLU A 40 15.39 6.25 -9.69
C GLU A 40 14.12 5.45 -9.39
N GLN A 41 14.13 4.14 -9.67
CA GLN A 41 13.02 3.24 -9.34
C GLN A 41 12.78 3.19 -7.83
N ILE A 42 13.84 3.09 -7.03
CA ILE A 42 13.76 3.07 -5.56
C ILE A 42 13.17 4.39 -5.04
N TYR A 43 13.60 5.53 -5.59
CA TYR A 43 13.08 6.84 -5.21
C TYR A 43 11.58 6.95 -5.50
N ARG A 44 11.15 6.61 -6.71
CA ARG A 44 9.72 6.62 -7.08
C ARG A 44 8.89 5.71 -6.19
N LEU A 45 9.39 4.50 -5.93
CA LEU A 45 8.73 3.53 -5.07
C LEU A 45 8.60 4.04 -3.62
N ALA A 46 9.68 4.62 -3.07
CA ALA A 46 9.67 5.18 -1.73
C ALA A 46 8.65 6.33 -1.59
N LEU A 47 8.59 7.21 -2.59
CA LEU A 47 7.61 8.30 -2.61
C LEU A 47 6.18 7.77 -2.72
N GLY A 48 5.94 6.78 -3.59
CA GLY A 48 4.64 6.11 -3.68
C GLY A 48 4.23 5.43 -2.37
N ALA A 49 5.16 4.76 -1.70
CA ALA A 49 4.92 4.13 -0.40
C ALA A 49 4.60 5.15 0.71
N LEU A 50 5.27 6.29 0.72
CA LEU A 50 4.97 7.36 1.68
C LEU A 50 3.56 7.95 1.50
N LEU A 51 3.02 7.94 0.29
CA LEU A 51 1.78 8.60 -0.07
C LEU A 51 0.60 7.64 -0.29
N HIS A 52 0.83 6.32 -0.29
CA HIS A 52 -0.18 5.36 -0.74
C HIS A 52 -1.51 5.46 0.02
N ASP A 53 -1.45 5.66 1.33
CA ASP A 53 -2.61 5.72 2.22
C ASP A 53 -3.12 7.14 2.51
N LEU A 54 -2.63 8.14 1.78
CA LEU A 54 -3.08 9.54 1.94
C LEU A 54 -4.61 9.68 1.90
N GLY A 55 -5.28 8.84 1.13
CA GLY A 55 -6.73 8.86 0.97
C GLY A 55 -7.51 8.45 2.22
N LEU A 56 -6.89 7.71 3.16
CA LEU A 56 -7.53 7.30 4.41
C LEU A 56 -7.97 8.48 5.28
N ARG A 57 -7.31 9.63 5.15
CA ARG A 57 -7.73 10.87 5.85
C ARG A 57 -9.11 11.38 5.46
N TYR A 58 -9.65 10.93 4.33
CA TYR A 58 -10.94 11.40 3.78
C TYR A 58 -12.08 10.41 3.98
N ILE A 59 -11.83 9.28 4.62
CA ILE A 59 -12.85 8.28 4.95
C ILE A 59 -13.16 8.30 6.44
N THR A 60 -14.36 7.86 6.80
CA THR A 60 -14.82 7.78 8.20
C THR A 60 -14.98 6.36 8.70
N VAL A 61 -14.90 5.39 7.81
CA VAL A 61 -15.03 3.96 8.13
C VAL A 61 -13.80 3.50 8.93
N PRO A 62 -13.99 2.73 10.03
CA PRO A 62 -12.88 2.18 10.78
C PRO A 62 -12.13 1.13 9.95
N TYR A 63 -10.80 1.19 9.98
CA TYR A 63 -9.92 0.26 9.24
C TYR A 63 -8.80 -0.35 10.11
N ILE A 64 -8.70 0.05 11.39
CA ILE A 64 -7.68 -0.47 12.30
C ILE A 64 -8.24 -1.61 13.11
N ASN A 65 -7.55 -2.76 13.10
CA ASN A 65 -7.93 -4.01 13.76
C ASN A 65 -9.37 -4.43 13.45
N CYS A 66 -9.80 -4.18 12.23
CA CYS A 66 -11.13 -4.42 11.69
C CYS A 66 -11.01 -5.15 10.37
N ASP A 67 -11.69 -6.29 10.23
CA ASP A 67 -11.73 -6.98 8.95
C ASP A 67 -12.66 -6.24 7.98
N ILE A 68 -12.09 -5.72 6.90
CA ILE A 68 -12.86 -5.01 5.88
C ILE A 68 -13.91 -5.89 5.18
N ASN A 69 -13.77 -7.21 5.27
CA ASN A 69 -14.77 -8.13 4.74
C ASN A 69 -16.00 -8.28 5.67
N GLU A 70 -15.90 -7.83 6.91
CA GLU A 70 -17.00 -7.78 7.88
C GLU A 70 -17.79 -6.45 7.80
N LEU A 71 -17.31 -5.48 7.02
CA LEU A 71 -18.00 -4.20 6.78
C LEU A 71 -19.28 -4.41 5.95
N SER A 72 -20.26 -3.53 6.15
CA SER A 72 -21.40 -3.45 5.24
C SER A 72 -20.96 -3.05 3.84
N GLU A 73 -21.77 -3.33 2.83
CA GLU A 73 -21.45 -2.96 1.44
C GLU A 73 -21.17 -1.46 1.27
N ALA A 74 -21.91 -0.61 1.97
CA ALA A 74 -21.73 0.83 1.95
C ALA A 74 -20.40 1.26 2.57
N GLU A 75 -20.04 0.70 3.71
CA GLU A 75 -18.77 0.95 4.39
C GLU A 75 -17.58 0.43 3.58
N ALA A 76 -17.67 -0.80 3.05
CA ALA A 76 -16.66 -1.37 2.18
C ALA A 76 -16.47 -0.54 0.89
N PHE A 77 -17.54 -0.01 0.34
CA PHE A 77 -17.48 0.88 -0.82
C PHE A 77 -16.78 2.21 -0.47
N GLU A 78 -17.10 2.81 0.68
CA GLU A 78 -16.42 4.02 1.15
C GLU A 78 -14.93 3.75 1.38
N TYR A 79 -14.58 2.67 2.06
CA TYR A 79 -13.19 2.28 2.31
C TYR A 79 -12.39 2.15 1.00
N ARG A 80 -12.94 1.42 0.03
CA ARG A 80 -12.28 1.16 -1.27
C ARG A 80 -12.05 2.40 -2.13
N LYS A 81 -12.59 3.55 -1.75
CA LYS A 81 -12.33 4.82 -2.45
C LYS A 81 -10.99 5.45 -2.08
N HIS A 82 -10.35 5.06 -0.97
CA HIS A 82 -9.17 5.79 -0.51
C HIS A 82 -8.02 5.88 -1.53
N PRO A 83 -7.74 4.88 -2.40
CA PRO A 83 -6.74 5.05 -3.44
C PRO A 83 -7.12 6.10 -4.49
N ILE A 84 -8.41 6.19 -4.83
CA ILE A 84 -8.93 7.22 -5.77
C ILE A 84 -8.84 8.60 -5.13
N LEU A 85 -9.20 8.72 -3.85
CA LEU A 85 -9.12 9.99 -3.12
C LEU A 85 -7.68 10.49 -3.02
N ALA A 86 -6.73 9.59 -2.71
CA ALA A 86 -5.31 9.90 -2.75
C ALA A 86 -4.85 10.35 -4.13
N TYR A 87 -5.20 9.61 -5.17
CA TYR A 87 -4.86 9.96 -6.56
C TYR A 87 -5.41 11.34 -6.94
N SER A 88 -6.66 11.65 -6.59
CA SER A 88 -7.29 12.93 -6.90
C SER A 88 -6.54 14.12 -6.30
N VAL A 89 -6.04 13.97 -5.06
CA VAL A 89 -5.20 14.99 -4.43
C VAL A 89 -3.87 15.13 -5.14
N LEU A 90 -3.22 14.01 -5.48
CA LEU A 90 -1.91 14.01 -6.13
C LEU A 90 -1.97 14.44 -7.60
N GLU A 91 -3.10 14.31 -8.27
CA GLU A 91 -3.27 14.73 -9.66
C GLU A 91 -3.00 16.22 -9.86
N GLU A 92 -3.32 17.06 -8.88
CA GLU A 92 -3.05 18.49 -8.88
C GLU A 92 -1.57 18.84 -8.79
N GLU A 93 -0.74 17.91 -8.26
CA GLU A 93 0.70 18.09 -8.09
C GLU A 93 1.46 17.84 -9.42
N LYS A 94 1.64 18.88 -10.21
CA LYS A 94 2.22 18.76 -11.55
C LYS A 94 3.71 18.43 -11.60
N TRP A 95 4.42 18.64 -10.50
CA TRP A 95 5.84 18.29 -10.35
C TRP A 95 6.05 16.78 -10.13
N MET A 96 5.01 16.07 -9.66
CA MET A 96 5.12 14.67 -9.29
C MET A 96 5.06 13.75 -10.51
N ASP A 97 5.96 12.76 -10.54
CA ASP A 97 5.99 11.75 -11.59
C ASP A 97 4.61 11.05 -11.71
N PRO A 98 4.00 11.03 -12.91
CA PRO A 98 2.73 10.33 -13.14
C PRO A 98 2.75 8.84 -12.70
N PHE A 99 3.91 8.19 -12.75
CA PHE A 99 4.07 6.81 -12.32
C PHE A 99 3.91 6.66 -10.80
N VAL A 100 4.38 7.63 -10.00
CA VAL A 100 4.14 7.65 -8.54
C VAL A 100 2.65 7.77 -8.25
N LYS A 101 1.93 8.64 -8.94
CA LYS A 101 0.47 8.79 -8.82
C LYS A 101 -0.25 7.48 -9.15
N LYS A 102 0.19 6.81 -10.22
CA LYS A 102 -0.33 5.50 -10.60
C LYS A 102 -0.10 4.45 -9.51
N MET A 103 1.10 4.39 -8.91
CA MET A 103 1.39 3.47 -7.81
C MET A 103 0.42 3.64 -6.65
N VAL A 104 0.15 4.87 -6.25
CA VAL A 104 -0.81 5.19 -5.19
C VAL A 104 -2.21 4.72 -5.56
N LEU A 105 -2.66 4.96 -6.79
CA LEU A 105 -3.98 4.52 -7.26
C LEU A 105 -4.15 3.01 -7.24
N VAL A 106 -3.10 2.25 -7.59
CA VAL A 106 -3.17 0.80 -7.81
C VAL A 106 -2.59 -0.05 -6.68
N HIS A 107 -2.29 0.53 -5.51
CA HIS A 107 -1.63 -0.22 -4.44
C HIS A 107 -2.49 -1.35 -3.85
N HIS A 108 -3.80 -1.31 -4.00
CA HIS A 108 -4.71 -2.41 -3.66
C HIS A 108 -5.15 -3.26 -4.86
N GLU A 109 -4.60 -3.03 -6.04
CA GLU A 109 -4.81 -3.94 -7.16
C GLU A 109 -4.03 -5.25 -6.95
N ARG A 110 -4.46 -6.30 -7.64
CA ARG A 110 -3.87 -7.64 -7.54
C ARG A 110 -3.53 -8.19 -8.92
N ARG A 111 -2.60 -9.15 -8.97
CA ARG A 111 -2.17 -9.76 -10.23
C ARG A 111 -3.30 -10.43 -11.02
N ASP A 112 -4.28 -11.00 -10.33
CA ASP A 112 -5.44 -11.65 -10.93
C ASP A 112 -6.56 -10.67 -11.33
N GLY A 113 -6.46 -9.39 -10.93
CA GLY A 113 -7.48 -8.37 -11.16
C GLY A 113 -8.62 -8.38 -10.13
N SER A 114 -8.48 -9.10 -9.02
CA SER A 114 -9.48 -9.16 -7.95
C SER A 114 -9.40 -8.01 -6.96
N GLY A 115 -8.39 -7.12 -7.09
CA GLY A 115 -8.19 -5.98 -6.20
C GLY A 115 -9.16 -4.83 -6.45
N PHE A 116 -8.80 -3.66 -5.99
CA PHE A 116 -9.56 -2.43 -6.17
C PHE A 116 -8.61 -1.23 -6.32
N PRO A 117 -9.05 -0.05 -6.76
CA PRO A 117 -10.42 0.33 -7.12
C PRO A 117 -10.83 -0.04 -8.55
N LEU A 118 -9.86 -0.28 -9.45
CA LEU A 118 -10.10 -0.43 -10.89
C LEU A 118 -10.33 -1.87 -11.33
N LYS A 119 -10.03 -2.84 -10.48
CA LYS A 119 -10.03 -4.28 -10.80
C LYS A 119 -9.16 -4.61 -12.02
N GLN A 120 -7.98 -4.01 -12.07
CA GLN A 120 -7.03 -4.15 -13.17
C GLN A 120 -5.82 -4.98 -12.74
N LYS A 121 -5.34 -5.78 -13.68
CA LYS A 121 -4.07 -6.51 -13.51
C LYS A 121 -2.90 -5.53 -13.64
N THR A 122 -2.08 -5.44 -12.61
CA THR A 122 -0.84 -4.65 -12.65
C THR A 122 0.37 -5.58 -12.77
N ARG A 123 1.36 -5.17 -13.56
CA ARG A 123 2.56 -5.94 -13.83
C ARG A 123 3.86 -5.18 -13.61
N ASP A 124 3.77 -3.90 -13.33
CA ASP A 124 4.94 -3.07 -13.02
C ASP A 124 5.58 -3.55 -11.72
N THR A 125 6.89 -3.74 -11.73
CA THR A 125 7.62 -4.29 -10.57
C THR A 125 7.47 -3.41 -9.33
N GLU A 126 7.57 -2.09 -9.47
CA GLU A 126 7.42 -1.15 -8.36
C GLU A 126 6.01 -1.20 -7.76
N CYS A 127 4.97 -1.26 -8.60
CA CYS A 127 3.60 -1.44 -8.13
C CYS A 127 3.45 -2.76 -7.35
N GLY A 128 4.02 -3.84 -7.87
CA GLY A 128 4.00 -5.15 -7.22
C GLY A 128 4.73 -5.18 -5.88
N ILE A 129 5.84 -4.46 -5.75
CA ILE A 129 6.57 -4.35 -4.48
C ILE A 129 5.71 -3.60 -3.45
N LEU A 130 5.12 -2.46 -3.83
CA LEU A 130 4.25 -1.71 -2.93
C LEU A 130 3.06 -2.55 -2.48
N GLN A 131 2.38 -3.24 -3.40
CA GLN A 131 1.23 -4.10 -3.11
C GLN A 131 1.57 -5.21 -2.11
N ALA A 132 2.70 -5.89 -2.28
CA ALA A 132 3.10 -6.99 -1.40
C ALA A 132 3.58 -6.49 -0.03
N CYS A 133 4.36 -5.43 0.00
CA CYS A 133 4.86 -4.85 1.26
C CYS A 133 3.74 -4.23 2.09
N ASP A 134 2.80 -3.55 1.44
CA ASP A 134 1.61 -3.01 2.07
C ASP A 134 0.76 -4.12 2.68
N ALA A 135 0.39 -5.14 1.90
CA ALA A 135 -0.37 -6.28 2.40
C ALA A 135 0.31 -6.98 3.58
N PHE A 136 1.62 -7.18 3.51
CA PHE A 136 2.39 -7.82 4.58
C PHE A 136 2.34 -7.02 5.88
N ASP A 137 2.55 -5.72 5.81
CA ASP A 137 2.46 -4.88 7.01
C ASP A 137 1.03 -4.69 7.50
N CYS A 138 0.04 -4.62 6.62
CA CYS A 138 -1.38 -4.61 7.01
C CYS A 138 -1.73 -5.78 7.91
N PHE A 139 -1.26 -6.99 7.59
CA PHE A 139 -1.47 -8.18 8.41
C PHE A 139 -0.83 -8.05 9.80
N ILE A 140 0.36 -7.47 9.89
CA ILE A 140 1.10 -7.33 11.16
C ILE A 140 0.58 -6.16 12.00
N SER A 141 0.27 -5.04 11.37
CA SER A 141 -0.20 -3.82 12.05
C SER A 141 -1.67 -3.84 12.43
N GLY A 142 -2.45 -4.71 11.79
CA GLY A 142 -3.91 -4.71 11.93
C GLY A 142 -4.59 -3.64 11.11
N MET A 143 -3.95 -3.13 10.06
CA MET A 143 -4.59 -2.30 9.06
C MET A 143 -5.47 -3.19 8.16
N GLU A 144 -6.74 -2.84 7.98
CA GLU A 144 -7.69 -3.55 7.10
C GLU A 144 -8.09 -4.97 7.53
N CYS A 145 -7.46 -5.51 8.54
CA CYS A 145 -7.73 -6.85 9.06
C CYS A 145 -7.45 -6.91 10.55
N ARG A 146 -7.73 -8.04 11.16
CA ARG A 146 -7.30 -8.32 12.52
C ARG A 146 -5.80 -8.59 12.53
N ARG A 147 -5.13 -8.00 13.50
CA ARG A 147 -3.69 -8.16 13.70
C ARG A 147 -3.30 -9.63 13.84
N MET A 148 -2.26 -10.03 13.14
CA MET A 148 -1.71 -11.38 13.21
C MET A 148 -0.20 -11.39 13.48
N SER A 149 0.37 -12.55 13.77
CA SER A 149 1.80 -12.72 13.96
C SER A 149 2.55 -12.57 12.61
N ILE A 150 3.85 -12.28 12.68
CA ILE A 150 4.72 -12.23 11.49
C ILE A 150 4.66 -13.56 10.71
N GLN A 151 4.68 -14.68 11.42
CA GLN A 151 4.59 -16.00 10.79
C GLN A 151 3.29 -16.18 10.00
N GLN A 152 2.16 -15.86 10.62
CA GLN A 152 0.85 -15.92 9.95
C GLN A 152 0.79 -14.96 8.74
N ALA A 153 1.34 -13.75 8.89
CA ALA A 153 1.39 -12.79 7.79
C ALA A 153 2.21 -13.30 6.60
N LEU A 154 3.35 -13.97 6.86
CA LEU A 154 4.14 -14.62 5.82
C LEU A 154 3.39 -15.77 5.14
N GLU A 155 2.69 -16.61 5.91
CA GLU A 155 1.87 -17.71 5.37
C GLU A 155 0.80 -17.17 4.42
N TYR A 156 0.05 -16.13 4.81
CA TYR A 156 -0.95 -15.48 3.95
C TYR A 156 -0.34 -14.87 2.68
N LEU A 157 0.82 -14.22 2.82
CA LEU A 157 1.52 -13.66 1.66
C LEU A 157 1.94 -14.75 0.67
N VAL A 158 2.47 -15.87 1.19
CA VAL A 158 2.90 -17.03 0.39
C VAL A 158 1.72 -17.71 -0.31
N GLU A 159 0.59 -17.88 0.38
CA GLU A 159 -0.65 -18.41 -0.21
C GLU A 159 -1.14 -17.56 -1.38
N GLY A 160 -0.94 -16.24 -1.32
CA GLY A 160 -1.28 -15.31 -2.39
C GLY A 160 -0.30 -15.26 -3.56
N THR A 161 0.78 -16.07 -3.52
CA THR A 161 1.81 -16.08 -4.59
C THR A 161 1.22 -16.48 -5.94
N ASP A 162 1.54 -15.71 -6.97
CA ASP A 162 1.06 -15.82 -8.36
C ASP A 162 -0.45 -15.59 -8.56
N ILE A 163 -1.21 -15.51 -7.47
CA ILE A 163 -2.63 -15.14 -7.50
C ILE A 163 -2.75 -13.63 -7.30
N PHE A 164 -2.25 -13.12 -6.18
CA PHE A 164 -2.31 -11.71 -5.79
C PHE A 164 -0.98 -10.99 -5.94
N TYR A 165 0.13 -11.67 -5.66
CA TYR A 165 1.48 -11.11 -5.56
C TYR A 165 2.48 -11.78 -6.50
N ASP A 166 3.49 -11.04 -6.93
CA ASP A 166 4.60 -11.58 -7.72
C ASP A 166 5.48 -12.50 -6.87
N ARG A 167 5.68 -13.73 -7.34
CA ARG A 167 6.51 -14.75 -6.69
C ARG A 167 7.92 -14.26 -6.35
N ARG A 168 8.54 -13.48 -7.23
CA ARG A 168 9.90 -12.96 -7.01
C ARG A 168 9.95 -12.04 -5.81
N ILE A 169 8.92 -11.20 -5.64
CA ILE A 169 8.79 -10.25 -4.53
C ILE A 169 8.52 -11.00 -3.23
N VAL A 170 7.57 -11.93 -3.23
CA VAL A 170 7.26 -12.75 -2.04
C VAL A 170 8.50 -13.48 -1.54
N ARG A 171 9.27 -14.11 -2.43
CA ARG A 171 10.52 -14.80 -2.06
C ARG A 171 11.58 -13.89 -1.44
N VAL A 172 11.61 -12.62 -1.82
CA VAL A 172 12.52 -11.64 -1.19
C VAL A 172 12.02 -11.31 0.21
N ILE A 173 10.73 -11.10 0.41
CA ILE A 173 10.13 -10.80 1.73
C ILE A 173 10.34 -11.98 2.69
N GLU A 174 10.13 -13.22 2.25
CA GLU A 174 10.36 -14.43 3.06
C GLU A 174 11.79 -14.56 3.59
N ARG A 175 12.75 -13.92 2.94
CA ARG A 175 14.19 -14.02 3.27
C ARG A 175 14.72 -12.79 4.02
N LEU A 176 13.84 -11.89 4.42
CA LEU A 176 14.21 -10.74 5.24
C LEU A 176 14.42 -11.12 6.69
#